data_2b26e20b7a04f826b75c3b0eaf0e5979
#
_entry.id   2b26e20b7a04f826b75c3b0eaf0e5979
#
_cell.length_a   1.000
_cell.length_b   1.000
_cell.length_c   1.000
_cell.angle_alpha   90.00
_cell.angle_beta   90.00
_cell.angle_gamma   90.00
#
_symmetry.space_group_name_H-M   'P 1'
#
loop_
_entity.id
_entity.type
_entity.pdbx_description
1 polymer ?
#
loop_
_entity_poly.entity_id
_entity_poly.type
_entity_poly.pdbx_seq_one_letter_code
_entity_poly.pdbx_strand_id
1 'polypeptide(L)'
;MPVPEFIVALREKVGHAPLWLSGVSVVIRDDAGRVLLTRRADNGQWAVVSGVLEPGEEPASAAVREAKEETGVDAELIRITSVDVTEPITYPNGDVTQYLDVCFLAKWTGGDAHVADDENLEVAWFAADDLPSDLTDTSRLRLEKALQDNAEAWFSR
;
A
#
# COMPACT_ATOMS: atom_id res chain seq x y z
N MET A 1 3.84 10.02 6.28
CA MET A 1 2.55 10.55 6.72
C MET A 1 2.41 10.29 8.22
N PRO A 2 2.00 11.27 9.00
CA PRO A 2 1.78 11.03 10.43
C PRO A 2 0.65 10.00 10.62
N VAL A 3 0.69 9.29 11.75
CA VAL A 3 -0.39 8.35 12.11
C VAL A 3 -1.72 9.12 12.13
N PRO A 4 -2.79 8.61 11.46
CA PRO A 4 -4.09 9.29 11.41
C PRO A 4 -4.63 9.61 12.80
N GLU A 5 -5.25 10.77 12.96
CA GLU A 5 -5.76 11.25 14.25
C GLU A 5 -6.71 10.26 14.94
N PHE A 6 -7.55 9.56 14.17
CA PHE A 6 -8.47 8.57 14.74
C PHE A 6 -7.73 7.39 15.39
N ILE A 7 -6.58 6.98 14.84
CA ILE A 7 -5.73 5.92 15.41
C ILE A 7 -5.06 6.43 16.68
N VAL A 8 -4.55 7.66 16.67
CA VAL A 8 -4.00 8.29 17.88
C VAL A 8 -5.04 8.30 19.00
N ALA A 9 -6.27 8.74 18.70
CA ALA A 9 -7.36 8.78 19.66
C ALA A 9 -7.76 7.38 20.18
N LEU A 10 -7.72 6.36 19.33
CA LEU A 10 -7.93 4.97 19.75
C LEU A 10 -6.82 4.48 20.67
N ARG A 11 -5.57 4.75 20.33
CA ARG A 11 -4.40 4.35 21.11
C ARG A 11 -4.38 4.97 22.50
N GLU A 12 -4.83 6.20 22.66
CA GLU A 12 -5.01 6.84 23.98
C GLU A 12 -5.92 6.03 24.90
N LYS A 13 -6.91 5.32 24.34
CA LYS A 13 -7.87 4.53 25.10
C LYS A 13 -7.46 3.09 25.32
N VAL A 14 -6.80 2.47 24.34
CA VAL A 14 -6.50 1.03 24.33
C VAL A 14 -5.00 0.71 24.46
N GLY A 15 -4.13 1.72 24.44
CA GLY A 15 -2.69 1.53 24.49
C GLY A 15 -2.17 0.71 23.29
N HIS A 16 -1.37 -0.32 23.55
CA HIS A 16 -0.79 -1.19 22.53
C HIS A 16 -1.65 -2.41 22.19
N ALA A 17 -2.89 -2.49 22.69
CA ALA A 17 -3.78 -3.59 22.38
C ALA A 17 -3.97 -3.74 20.86
N PRO A 18 -4.12 -4.97 20.33
CA PRO A 18 -4.30 -5.19 18.90
C PRO A 18 -5.49 -4.40 18.34
N LEU A 19 -5.24 -3.65 17.26
CA LEU A 19 -6.28 -2.96 16.50
C LEU A 19 -6.55 -3.70 15.20
N TRP A 20 -7.81 -3.79 14.85
CA TRP A 20 -8.31 -4.25 13.56
C TRP A 20 -8.69 -3.06 12.70
N LEU A 21 -7.93 -2.82 11.63
CA LEU A 21 -8.07 -1.65 10.77
C LEU A 21 -8.30 -2.05 9.31
N SER A 22 -8.80 -1.12 8.53
CA SER A 22 -8.92 -1.28 7.08
C SER A 22 -7.73 -0.63 6.38
N GLY A 23 -7.07 -1.40 5.53
CA GLY A 23 -5.95 -0.96 4.72
C GLY A 23 -6.29 -0.96 3.23
N VAL A 24 -5.51 -0.23 2.47
CA VAL A 24 -5.54 -0.22 1.02
C VAL A 24 -4.13 -0.33 0.49
N SER A 25 -3.99 -1.04 -0.63
CA SER A 25 -2.75 -1.12 -1.38
C SER A 25 -3.03 -0.84 -2.85
N VAL A 26 -2.05 -0.31 -3.55
CA VAL A 26 -2.19 -0.05 -4.97
C VAL A 26 -0.92 -0.42 -5.74
N VAL A 27 -1.08 -1.25 -6.75
CA VAL A 27 -0.06 -1.57 -7.74
C VAL A 27 -0.22 -0.62 -8.91
N ILE A 28 0.70 0.32 -9.06
CA ILE A 28 0.66 1.34 -10.11
C ILE A 28 1.57 0.91 -11.24
N ARG A 29 1.03 0.84 -12.44
CA ARG A 29 1.76 0.42 -13.63
C ARG A 29 1.82 1.56 -14.64
N ASP A 30 3.01 1.79 -15.23
CA ASP A 30 3.18 2.75 -16.31
C ASP A 30 2.89 2.15 -17.70
N ASP A 31 3.01 2.98 -18.73
CA ASP A 31 2.75 2.55 -20.11
C ASP A 31 3.78 1.53 -20.65
N ALA A 32 4.96 1.43 -20.02
CA ALA A 32 5.97 0.43 -20.33
C ALA A 32 5.78 -0.89 -19.55
N GLY A 33 4.76 -0.97 -18.69
CA GLY A 33 4.50 -2.15 -17.85
C GLY A 33 5.35 -2.22 -16.59
N ARG A 34 6.11 -1.16 -16.26
CA ARG A 34 6.85 -1.08 -15.00
C ARG A 34 5.92 -0.79 -13.84
N VAL A 35 6.29 -1.26 -12.66
CA VAL A 35 5.54 -1.03 -11.42
C VAL A 35 6.26 -0.04 -10.52
N LEU A 36 5.49 0.81 -9.85
CA LEU A 36 6.01 1.78 -8.91
C LEU A 36 6.13 1.17 -7.52
N LEU A 37 7.31 1.29 -6.94
CA LEU A 37 7.56 0.83 -5.57
C LEU A 37 8.14 1.97 -4.73
N THR A 38 7.91 1.88 -3.43
CA THR A 38 8.47 2.77 -2.42
C THR A 38 9.41 1.98 -1.52
N ARG A 39 10.51 2.58 -1.09
CA ARG A 39 11.41 1.99 -0.10
C ARG A 39 11.07 2.55 1.27
N ARG A 40 10.57 1.72 2.14
CA ARG A 40 10.07 2.11 3.45
C ARG A 40 11.19 2.60 4.38
N ALA A 41 10.92 3.69 5.09
CA ALA A 41 11.86 4.24 6.08
C ALA A 41 11.94 3.38 7.35
N ASP A 42 10.87 2.67 7.72
CA ASP A 42 10.80 1.88 8.95
C ASP A 42 11.60 0.57 8.92
N ASN A 43 11.68 -0.10 7.77
CA ASN A 43 12.36 -1.39 7.63
C ASN A 43 13.37 -1.46 6.47
N GLY A 44 13.45 -0.43 5.63
CA GLY A 44 14.36 -0.37 4.48
C GLY A 44 14.00 -1.25 3.29
N GLN A 45 12.84 -1.94 3.34
CA GLN A 45 12.39 -2.81 2.27
C GLN A 45 11.56 -2.06 1.23
N TRP A 46 11.56 -2.59 0.00
CA TRP A 46 10.68 -2.12 -1.04
C TRP A 46 9.26 -2.67 -0.86
N ALA A 47 8.27 -1.85 -1.18
CA ALA A 47 6.85 -2.21 -1.06
C ALA A 47 6.01 -1.51 -2.13
N VAL A 48 4.83 -2.08 -2.42
CA VAL A 48 3.78 -1.36 -3.14
C VAL A 48 3.25 -0.22 -2.26
N VAL A 49 2.71 0.81 -2.89
CA VAL A 49 2.05 1.90 -2.18
C VAL A 49 0.90 1.35 -1.34
N SER A 50 0.83 1.76 -0.08
CA SER A 50 -0.22 1.30 0.84
C SER A 50 -0.49 2.33 1.92
N GLY A 51 -1.67 2.24 2.53
CA GLY A 51 -2.05 3.11 3.62
C GLY A 51 -3.27 2.61 4.36
N VAL A 52 -3.70 3.39 5.34
CA VAL A 52 -4.87 3.13 6.18
C VAL A 52 -6.03 3.97 5.69
N LEU A 53 -7.22 3.35 5.61
CA LEU A 53 -8.44 4.10 5.34
C LEU A 53 -8.80 4.95 6.56
N GLU A 54 -9.22 6.17 6.30
CA GLU A 54 -9.81 7.01 7.32
C GLU A 54 -11.31 6.72 7.48
N PRO A 55 -11.89 7.01 8.66
CA PRO A 55 -13.33 6.82 8.88
C PRO A 55 -14.17 7.57 7.83
N GLY A 56 -15.03 6.82 7.11
CA GLY A 56 -15.88 7.36 6.06
C GLY A 56 -15.23 7.47 4.68
N GLU A 57 -13.94 7.10 4.57
CA GLU A 57 -13.22 7.10 3.28
C GLU A 57 -13.48 5.81 2.50
N GLU A 58 -13.76 5.96 1.21
CA GLU A 58 -13.87 4.80 0.31
C GLU A 58 -12.49 4.25 -0.06
N PRO A 59 -12.32 2.92 -0.17
CA PRO A 59 -11.02 2.32 -0.52
C PRO A 59 -10.41 2.86 -1.81
N ALA A 60 -11.21 3.13 -2.82
CA ALA A 60 -10.72 3.70 -4.08
C ALA A 60 -10.14 5.12 -3.89
N SER A 61 -10.80 5.95 -3.09
CA SER A 61 -10.32 7.29 -2.78
C SER A 61 -9.02 7.25 -1.98
N ALA A 62 -8.93 6.34 -1.00
CA ALA A 62 -7.73 6.13 -0.21
C ALA A 62 -6.55 5.69 -1.08
N ALA A 63 -6.76 4.77 -2.02
CA ALA A 63 -5.71 4.30 -2.92
C ALA A 63 -5.11 5.43 -3.78
N VAL A 64 -5.96 6.29 -4.33
CA VAL A 64 -5.51 7.45 -5.13
C VAL A 64 -4.80 8.48 -4.26
N ARG A 65 -5.32 8.75 -3.07
CA ARG A 65 -4.71 9.68 -2.10
C ARG A 65 -3.32 9.19 -1.69
N GLU A 66 -3.17 7.94 -1.27
CA GLU A 66 -1.88 7.36 -0.86
C GLU A 66 -0.86 7.39 -2.00
N ALA A 67 -1.27 7.06 -3.23
CA ALA A 67 -0.40 7.15 -4.39
C ALA A 67 0.18 8.57 -4.56
N LYS A 68 -0.67 9.59 -4.43
CA LYS A 68 -0.27 10.99 -4.54
C LYS A 68 0.61 11.45 -3.38
N GLU A 69 0.22 11.10 -2.15
CA GLU A 69 0.93 11.51 -0.93
C GLU A 69 2.31 10.89 -0.82
N GLU A 70 2.45 9.59 -1.13
CA GLU A 70 3.74 8.91 -1.00
C GLU A 70 4.68 9.12 -2.18
N THR A 71 4.15 9.26 -3.39
CA THR A 71 4.96 9.17 -4.62
C THR A 71 4.83 10.35 -5.57
N GLY A 72 3.87 11.26 -5.35
CA GLY A 72 3.63 12.40 -6.22
C GLY A 72 2.92 12.07 -7.54
N VAL A 73 2.66 10.79 -7.84
CA VAL A 73 2.01 10.41 -9.11
C VAL A 73 0.49 10.50 -9.05
N ASP A 74 -0.11 10.70 -10.22
CA ASP A 74 -1.53 10.56 -10.45
C ASP A 74 -1.80 9.17 -11.03
N ALA A 75 -2.82 8.50 -10.52
CA ALA A 75 -3.17 7.14 -10.91
C ALA A 75 -4.68 6.97 -11.10
N GLU A 76 -5.05 6.19 -12.10
CA GLU A 76 -6.43 5.79 -12.37
C GLU A 76 -6.60 4.32 -12.01
N LEU A 77 -7.56 4.00 -11.14
CA LEU A 77 -7.82 2.64 -10.72
C LEU A 77 -8.49 1.84 -11.84
N ILE A 78 -8.00 0.62 -12.05
CA ILE A 78 -8.51 -0.30 -13.09
C ILE A 78 -9.46 -1.32 -12.47
N ARG A 79 -9.04 -1.99 -11.39
CA ARG A 79 -9.81 -3.05 -10.73
C ARG A 79 -9.28 -3.37 -9.34
N ILE A 80 -10.09 -4.02 -8.54
CA ILE A 80 -9.64 -4.71 -7.33
C ILE A 80 -8.91 -5.98 -7.74
N THR A 81 -7.73 -6.22 -7.19
CA THR A 81 -6.90 -7.39 -7.49
C THR A 81 -6.92 -8.44 -6.39
N SER A 82 -7.07 -8.01 -5.14
CA SER A 82 -7.21 -8.91 -4.00
C SER A 82 -7.89 -8.24 -2.81
N VAL A 83 -8.54 -9.06 -2.01
CA VAL A 83 -9.02 -8.71 -0.67
C VAL A 83 -8.50 -9.79 0.27
N ASP A 84 -7.68 -9.39 1.24
CA ASP A 84 -7.06 -10.33 2.17
C ASP A 84 -6.83 -9.73 3.56
N VAL A 85 -6.39 -10.56 4.48
CA VAL A 85 -6.07 -10.16 5.85
C VAL A 85 -4.57 -10.31 6.04
N THR A 86 -3.93 -9.28 6.58
CA THR A 86 -2.50 -9.35 6.91
C THR A 86 -2.28 -10.19 8.17
N GLU A 87 -1.07 -10.71 8.34
CA GLU A 87 -0.62 -11.15 9.67
C GLU A 87 -0.56 -9.94 10.63
N PRO A 88 -0.67 -10.17 11.94
CA PRO A 88 -0.48 -9.10 12.91
C PRO A 88 0.90 -8.46 12.78
N ILE A 89 0.93 -7.14 12.73
CA ILE A 89 2.15 -6.34 12.61
C ILE A 89 2.43 -5.68 13.95
N THR A 90 3.63 -5.89 14.49
CA THR A 90 4.11 -5.19 15.67
C THR A 90 5.08 -4.09 15.26
N TYR A 91 4.74 -2.86 15.57
CA TYR A 91 5.57 -1.69 15.29
C TYR A 91 6.64 -1.48 16.35
N PRO A 92 7.72 -0.72 16.05
CA PRO A 92 8.81 -0.47 17.02
C PRO A 92 8.36 0.16 18.34
N ASN A 93 7.27 0.93 18.35
CA ASN A 93 6.70 1.54 19.55
C ASN A 93 5.85 0.57 20.39
N GLY A 94 5.70 -0.69 19.97
CA GLY A 94 4.91 -1.72 20.62
C GLY A 94 3.45 -1.82 20.19
N ASP A 95 2.99 -0.96 19.30
CA ASP A 95 1.63 -1.04 18.73
C ASP A 95 1.47 -2.31 17.91
N VAL A 96 0.34 -2.97 18.06
CA VAL A 96 -0.03 -4.15 17.27
C VAL A 96 -1.24 -3.83 16.42
N THR A 97 -1.14 -4.11 15.13
CA THR A 97 -2.22 -3.85 14.17
C THR A 97 -2.34 -5.00 13.19
N GLN A 98 -3.57 -5.30 12.80
CA GLN A 98 -3.89 -6.24 11.73
C GLN A 98 -4.85 -5.55 10.77
N TYR A 99 -4.71 -5.80 9.47
CA TYR A 99 -5.49 -5.11 8.45
C TYR A 99 -6.33 -6.06 7.61
N LEU A 100 -7.56 -5.64 7.33
CA LEU A 100 -8.26 -6.06 6.12
C LEU A 100 -7.76 -5.15 5.00
N ASP A 101 -7.09 -5.71 3.99
CA ASP A 101 -6.51 -4.96 2.88
C ASP A 101 -7.29 -5.16 1.58
N VAL A 102 -7.56 -4.06 0.90
CA VAL A 102 -8.10 -4.04 -0.45
C VAL A 102 -7.01 -3.55 -1.40
N CYS A 103 -6.55 -4.42 -2.29
CA CYS A 103 -5.50 -4.07 -3.26
C CYS A 103 -6.10 -3.75 -4.62
N PHE A 104 -5.63 -2.66 -5.23
CA PHE A 104 -6.02 -2.22 -6.57
C PHE A 104 -4.87 -2.33 -7.55
N LEU A 105 -5.19 -2.59 -8.81
CA LEU A 105 -4.34 -2.28 -9.95
C LEU A 105 -4.72 -0.91 -10.47
N ALA A 106 -3.72 -0.06 -10.70
CA ALA A 106 -3.90 1.27 -11.25
C ALA A 106 -2.96 1.54 -12.42
N LYS A 107 -3.37 2.44 -13.27
CA LYS A 107 -2.57 2.98 -14.36
C LYS A 107 -2.03 4.35 -13.96
N TRP A 108 -0.73 4.57 -14.17
CA TRP A 108 -0.13 5.89 -14.08
C TRP A 108 -0.72 6.83 -15.14
N THR A 109 -1.15 8.02 -14.74
CA THR A 109 -1.77 9.01 -15.62
C THR A 109 -1.02 10.34 -15.65
N GLY A 110 -0.06 10.56 -14.75
CA GLY A 110 0.73 11.78 -14.70
C GLY A 110 1.52 11.92 -13.41
N GLY A 111 2.25 13.02 -13.32
CA GLY A 111 3.16 13.29 -12.22
C GLY A 111 4.48 12.53 -12.33
N ASP A 112 5.54 13.15 -11.79
CA ASP A 112 6.86 12.53 -11.71
C ASP A 112 7.01 11.81 -10.37
N ALA A 113 7.38 10.54 -10.42
CA ALA A 113 7.59 9.73 -9.23
C ALA A 113 8.76 10.26 -8.40
N HIS A 114 8.52 10.58 -7.15
CA HIS A 114 9.54 11.06 -6.20
C HIS A 114 9.11 10.76 -4.77
N VAL A 115 10.04 10.86 -3.83
CA VAL A 115 9.72 10.79 -2.41
C VAL A 115 8.92 12.04 -2.04
N ALA A 116 7.63 11.87 -1.77
CA ALA A 116 6.71 12.98 -1.51
C ALA A 116 6.36 13.13 -0.01
N ASP A 117 6.69 12.14 0.80
CA ASP A 117 6.50 12.15 2.25
C ASP A 117 7.75 11.67 3.01
N ASP A 118 7.63 11.55 4.34
CA ASP A 118 8.72 11.11 5.22
C ASP A 118 8.65 9.60 5.57
N GLU A 119 7.70 8.87 5.04
CA GLU A 119 7.55 7.43 5.27
C GLU A 119 8.46 6.59 4.37
N ASN A 120 8.95 7.18 3.28
CA ASN A 120 9.74 6.51 2.28
C ASN A 120 11.11 7.15 2.07
N LEU A 121 12.11 6.31 1.80
CA LEU A 121 13.50 6.71 1.50
C LEU A 121 13.71 6.90 0.01
N GLU A 122 13.03 6.10 -0.79
CA GLU A 122 13.15 6.08 -2.24
C GLU A 122 11.81 5.76 -2.90
N VAL A 123 11.61 6.22 -4.12
CA VAL A 123 10.49 5.88 -5.01
C VAL A 123 11.06 5.59 -6.37
N ALA A 124 10.75 4.44 -6.95
CA ALA A 124 11.30 4.05 -8.25
C ALA A 124 10.37 3.12 -9.04
N TRP A 125 10.53 3.16 -10.37
CA TRP A 125 9.88 2.24 -11.30
C TRP A 125 10.76 1.01 -11.52
N PHE A 126 10.15 -0.17 -11.48
CA PHE A 126 10.81 -1.46 -11.70
C PHE A 126 10.14 -2.23 -12.83
N ALA A 127 10.92 -2.90 -13.65
CA ALA A 127 10.38 -3.89 -14.57
C ALA A 127 9.71 -5.02 -13.78
N ALA A 128 8.55 -5.48 -14.23
CA ALA A 128 7.78 -6.50 -13.53
C ALA A 128 8.52 -7.85 -13.42
N ASP A 129 9.45 -8.12 -14.29
CA ASP A 129 10.33 -9.30 -14.32
C ASP A 129 11.72 -9.08 -13.68
N ASP A 130 11.96 -7.89 -13.12
CA ASP A 130 13.21 -7.53 -12.44
C ASP A 130 12.93 -6.72 -11.16
N LEU A 131 12.20 -7.34 -10.25
CA LEU A 131 11.83 -6.73 -8.96
C LEU A 131 12.99 -6.80 -7.97
N PRO A 132 13.09 -5.84 -7.03
CA PRO A 132 14.14 -5.85 -6.02
C PRO A 132 14.03 -7.10 -5.11
N SER A 133 15.18 -7.64 -4.70
CA SER A 133 15.26 -8.85 -3.86
C SER A 133 14.73 -8.62 -2.44
N ASP A 134 14.81 -7.38 -1.95
CA ASP A 134 14.36 -6.94 -0.63
C ASP A 134 12.93 -6.36 -0.63
N LEU A 135 12.11 -6.84 -1.56
CA LEU A 135 10.67 -6.56 -1.59
C LEU A 135 9.97 -7.28 -0.43
N THR A 136 9.04 -6.60 0.24
CA THR A 136 8.24 -7.23 1.32
C THR A 136 7.43 -8.42 0.78
N ASP A 137 7.22 -9.44 1.60
CA ASP A 137 6.46 -10.63 1.21
C ASP A 137 5.00 -10.28 0.85
N THR A 138 4.38 -9.38 1.60
CA THR A 138 3.02 -8.90 1.28
C THR A 138 2.95 -8.21 -0.06
N SER A 139 3.93 -7.36 -0.38
CA SER A 139 4.00 -6.69 -1.68
C SER A 139 4.25 -7.65 -2.83
N ARG A 140 5.07 -8.66 -2.61
CA ARG A 140 5.31 -9.73 -3.60
C ARG A 140 4.01 -10.44 -3.96
N LEU A 141 3.23 -10.86 -2.97
CA LEU A 141 1.93 -11.50 -3.18
C LEU A 141 0.93 -10.57 -3.91
N ARG A 142 0.89 -9.29 -3.52
CA ARG A 142 0.01 -8.29 -4.15
C ARG A 142 0.37 -8.04 -5.62
N LEU A 143 1.66 -7.91 -5.92
CA LEU A 143 2.15 -7.79 -7.30
C LEU A 143 1.81 -9.04 -8.12
N GLU A 144 2.02 -10.21 -7.58
CA GLU A 144 1.67 -11.48 -8.25
C GLU A 144 0.18 -11.52 -8.62
N LYS A 145 -0.72 -11.14 -7.71
CA LYS A 145 -2.17 -11.10 -7.97
C LYS A 145 -2.54 -9.98 -8.96
N ALA A 146 -1.93 -8.82 -8.84
CA ALA A 146 -2.25 -7.67 -9.69
C ALA A 146 -1.79 -7.84 -11.15
N LEU A 147 -0.66 -8.51 -11.36
CA LEU A 147 -0.05 -8.67 -12.68
C LEU A 147 -0.53 -9.91 -13.43
N GLN A 148 -1.38 -10.73 -12.83
CA GLN A 148 -2.05 -11.80 -13.53
C GLN A 148 -3.04 -11.25 -14.57
N ASP A 149 -3.11 -11.91 -15.73
CA ASP A 149 -4.11 -11.61 -16.74
C ASP A 149 -5.46 -12.23 -16.33
N ASN A 150 -6.05 -11.68 -15.30
CA ASN A 150 -7.31 -12.16 -14.70
C ASN A 150 -8.11 -10.95 -14.18
N ALA A 151 -9.35 -10.83 -14.59
CA ALA A 151 -10.25 -9.76 -14.18
C ALA A 151 -10.86 -9.98 -12.78
N GLU A 152 -10.81 -11.19 -12.24
CA GLU A 152 -11.38 -11.52 -10.95
C GLU A 152 -10.43 -11.12 -9.80
N ALA A 153 -10.99 -10.55 -8.75
CA ALA A 153 -10.24 -10.29 -7.52
C ALA A 153 -9.94 -11.61 -6.79
N TRP A 154 -8.71 -11.75 -6.35
CA TRP A 154 -8.32 -12.88 -5.52
C TRP A 154 -8.82 -12.73 -4.08
N PHE A 155 -9.30 -13.80 -3.50
CA PHE A 155 -9.57 -13.92 -2.07
C PHE A 155 -9.26 -15.33 -1.59
N SER A 156 -8.88 -15.47 -0.32
CA SER A 156 -8.64 -16.78 0.29
C SER A 156 -9.95 -17.55 0.49
N ARG A 157 -9.93 -18.84 0.18
CA ARG A 157 -11.08 -19.77 0.33
C ARG A 157 -10.83 -20.77 1.43
#